data_a119badb4d6bf753e566df3970afb66d
#
_entry.id   a119badb4d6bf753e566df3970afb66d
#
_cell.length_a   1.000
_cell.length_b   1.000
_cell.length_c   1.000
_cell.angle_alpha   90.00
_cell.angle_beta   90.00
_cell.angle_gamma   90.00
#
_symmetry.space_group_name_H-M   'P 1'
#
loop_
_entity.id
_entity.type
_entity.pdbx_description
1 polymer ?
#
loop_
_entity_poly.entity_id
_entity_poly.type
_entity_poly.pdbx_seq_one_letter_code
_entity_poly.pdbx_strand_id
1 'polypeptide(L)'
;MTRRERLAHPLDDVPSIKLKLGFVIAAAVAVTVFVFWVLIKIGVWPSVSGVIAGAVAMGMVWFLARGMTSPLREMAAAASEMAKGNYSRRVSSSSRDEVGELARAFNQMAAELAETDRVRRDLVANVSHELRTPITALQAVLENLVDGVTEPDPEIFQTMLTQVERLGRLVKQLLDLSRLESGAVPLERTEFRVEPLLTHAVREQQLHVPEVAVSVSVDSPDLTADGDPERVHQVVANLLENAVRHTPRGGTVEVRAQRRVDGVTIEVLDEGPGIAEADEARIFERFYRADSARASTDGGAGLGLAIAQWIVDLHGGDIHPERRDPHGCRMVVNLPTVTT
;
A
#
# COMPACT_ATOMS: atom_id res chain seq x y z
N MET A 1 -18.01 -26.35 2.03
CA MET A 1 -17.91 -25.97 0.61
C MET A 1 -17.28 -27.12 -0.14
N THR A 2 -18.07 -27.81 -0.94
CA THR A 2 -17.71 -29.05 -1.66
C THR A 2 -16.68 -28.75 -2.75
N ARG A 3 -15.52 -29.38 -2.62
CA ARG A 3 -14.45 -29.44 -3.62
C ARG A 3 -14.98 -30.22 -4.83
N ARG A 4 -15.58 -29.54 -5.80
CA ARG A 4 -15.80 -30.10 -7.13
C ARG A 4 -14.39 -30.25 -7.74
N GLU A 5 -13.88 -31.45 -7.76
CA GLU A 5 -12.77 -31.85 -8.63
C GLU A 5 -13.15 -31.48 -10.06
N ARG A 6 -12.58 -30.39 -10.54
CA ARG A 6 -12.71 -30.03 -11.96
C ARG A 6 -11.86 -31.04 -12.71
N LEU A 7 -12.49 -31.89 -13.48
CA LEU A 7 -11.83 -32.79 -14.44
C LEU A 7 -10.90 -31.91 -15.29
N ALA A 8 -9.60 -32.18 -15.22
CA ALA A 8 -8.61 -31.53 -16.07
C ALA A 8 -9.00 -31.78 -17.52
N HIS A 9 -9.11 -30.73 -18.32
CA HIS A 9 -9.37 -30.87 -19.74
C HIS A 9 -8.14 -31.50 -20.41
N PRO A 10 -8.32 -32.49 -21.29
CA PRO A 10 -7.18 -33.20 -21.89
C PRO A 10 -6.25 -32.33 -22.76
N LEU A 11 -6.61 -31.08 -22.99
CA LEU A 11 -5.82 -30.09 -23.75
C LEU A 11 -5.15 -29.04 -22.88
N ASP A 12 -5.27 -29.09 -21.55
CA ASP A 12 -4.70 -28.05 -20.65
C ASP A 12 -3.17 -27.97 -20.70
N ASP A 13 -2.49 -29.06 -21.07
CA ASP A 13 -1.03 -29.13 -21.17
C ASP A 13 -0.45 -28.62 -22.50
N VAL A 14 -1.29 -28.30 -23.50
CA VAL A 14 -0.82 -27.82 -24.81
C VAL A 14 -0.50 -26.32 -24.70
N PRO A 15 0.73 -25.89 -25.04
CA PRO A 15 1.23 -24.53 -24.73
C PRO A 15 0.69 -23.42 -25.65
N SER A 16 -0.11 -23.73 -26.66
CA SER A 16 -0.62 -22.71 -27.59
C SER A 16 -2.06 -23.00 -28.03
N ILE A 17 -2.88 -21.95 -28.05
CA ILE A 17 -4.27 -21.99 -28.52
C ILE A 17 -4.35 -22.42 -29.99
N LYS A 18 -3.36 -22.04 -30.82
CA LYS A 18 -3.25 -22.43 -32.23
C LYS A 18 -3.04 -23.93 -32.36
N LEU A 19 -2.16 -24.50 -31.53
CA LEU A 19 -1.92 -25.95 -31.51
C LEU A 19 -3.15 -26.72 -30.99
N LYS A 20 -3.83 -26.21 -29.97
CA LYS A 20 -5.10 -26.77 -29.48
C LYS A 20 -6.15 -26.79 -30.60
N LEU A 21 -6.33 -25.68 -31.29
CA LEU A 21 -7.28 -25.56 -32.38
C LEU A 21 -6.91 -26.50 -33.53
N GLY A 22 -5.63 -26.56 -33.90
CA GLY A 22 -5.13 -27.51 -34.93
C GLY A 22 -5.39 -28.96 -34.55
N PHE A 23 -5.14 -29.33 -33.28
CA PHE A 23 -5.41 -30.66 -32.77
C PHE A 23 -6.91 -31.01 -32.78
N VAL A 24 -7.76 -30.05 -32.37
CA VAL A 24 -9.22 -30.20 -32.40
C VAL A 24 -9.74 -30.45 -33.84
N ILE A 25 -9.25 -29.65 -34.77
CA ILE A 25 -9.62 -29.79 -36.19
C ILE A 25 -9.15 -31.16 -36.75
N ALA A 26 -7.86 -31.49 -36.51
CA ALA A 26 -7.31 -32.77 -36.98
C ALA A 26 -8.05 -33.98 -36.39
N ALA A 27 -8.34 -33.94 -35.07
CA ALA A 27 -9.10 -34.98 -34.39
C ALA A 27 -10.54 -35.09 -34.92
N ALA A 28 -11.21 -33.96 -35.16
CA ALA A 28 -12.57 -33.94 -35.72
C ALA A 28 -12.59 -34.53 -37.12
N VAL A 29 -11.63 -34.20 -37.98
CA VAL A 29 -11.50 -34.76 -39.34
C VAL A 29 -11.21 -36.28 -39.27
N ALA A 30 -10.28 -36.71 -38.44
CA ALA A 30 -9.92 -38.12 -38.28
C ALA A 30 -11.12 -38.95 -37.80
N VAL A 31 -11.87 -38.45 -36.79
CA VAL A 31 -13.08 -39.12 -36.28
C VAL A 31 -14.17 -39.16 -37.34
N THR A 32 -14.35 -38.07 -38.10
CA THR A 32 -15.34 -38.02 -39.18
C THR A 32 -15.05 -39.09 -40.26
N VAL A 33 -13.81 -39.16 -40.72
CA VAL A 33 -13.36 -40.14 -41.70
C VAL A 33 -13.51 -41.56 -41.16
N PHE A 34 -13.11 -41.80 -39.93
CA PHE A 34 -13.20 -43.10 -39.28
C PHE A 34 -14.66 -43.57 -39.13
N VAL A 35 -15.54 -42.72 -38.63
CA VAL A 35 -16.98 -43.04 -38.45
C VAL A 35 -17.63 -43.30 -39.81
N PHE A 36 -17.34 -42.47 -40.81
CA PHE A 36 -17.85 -42.64 -42.16
C PHE A 36 -17.42 -43.98 -42.76
N TRP A 37 -16.12 -44.33 -42.62
CA TRP A 37 -15.56 -45.60 -43.11
C TRP A 37 -16.21 -46.81 -42.45
N VAL A 38 -16.39 -46.78 -41.13
CA VAL A 38 -17.03 -47.85 -40.35
C VAL A 38 -18.48 -48.07 -40.79
N LEU A 39 -19.24 -46.97 -40.92
CA LEU A 39 -20.65 -47.04 -41.31
C LEU A 39 -20.83 -47.62 -42.71
N ILE A 40 -19.98 -47.29 -43.66
CA ILE A 40 -20.01 -47.91 -45.02
C ILE A 40 -19.68 -49.41 -44.97
N LYS A 41 -18.69 -49.80 -44.12
CA LYS A 41 -18.32 -51.22 -43.95
C LYS A 41 -19.48 -52.08 -43.40
N ILE A 42 -20.33 -51.49 -42.56
CA ILE A 42 -21.54 -52.15 -42.00
C ILE A 42 -22.72 -52.15 -42.96
N GLY A 43 -22.60 -51.53 -44.14
CA GLY A 43 -23.63 -51.48 -45.17
C GLY A 43 -24.64 -50.32 -45.02
N VAL A 44 -24.31 -49.29 -44.26
CA VAL A 44 -25.15 -48.08 -44.20
C VAL A 44 -25.01 -47.25 -45.46
N TRP A 45 -26.13 -46.73 -46.00
CA TRP A 45 -26.13 -45.91 -47.21
C TRP A 45 -25.15 -44.67 -47.02
N PRO A 46 -24.40 -44.33 -48.08
CA PRO A 46 -23.40 -43.26 -47.97
C PRO A 46 -23.94 -41.91 -47.53
N SER A 47 -25.14 -41.55 -47.96
CA SER A 47 -25.78 -40.29 -47.54
C SER A 47 -26.09 -40.25 -46.01
N VAL A 48 -26.57 -41.39 -45.47
CA VAL A 48 -26.87 -41.50 -44.03
C VAL A 48 -25.58 -41.53 -43.24
N SER A 49 -24.54 -42.23 -43.68
CA SER A 49 -23.23 -42.29 -43.09
C SER A 49 -22.58 -40.90 -43.00
N GLY A 50 -22.73 -40.06 -44.04
CA GLY A 50 -22.24 -38.68 -44.05
C GLY A 50 -22.92 -37.79 -43.01
N VAL A 51 -24.24 -37.91 -42.86
CA VAL A 51 -24.99 -37.13 -41.88
C VAL A 51 -24.59 -37.51 -40.45
N ILE A 52 -24.46 -38.81 -40.15
CA ILE A 52 -24.04 -39.29 -38.80
C ILE A 52 -22.63 -38.85 -38.50
N ALA A 53 -21.69 -39.05 -39.42
CA ALA A 53 -20.28 -38.63 -39.23
C ALA A 53 -20.17 -37.11 -39.00
N GLY A 54 -20.94 -36.30 -39.78
CA GLY A 54 -20.99 -34.84 -39.58
C GLY A 54 -21.57 -34.42 -38.24
N ALA A 55 -22.61 -35.09 -37.76
CA ALA A 55 -23.19 -34.83 -36.45
C ALA A 55 -22.21 -35.14 -35.30
N VAL A 56 -21.49 -36.27 -35.41
CA VAL A 56 -20.46 -36.65 -34.42
C VAL A 56 -19.31 -35.62 -34.41
N ALA A 57 -18.83 -35.20 -35.58
CA ALA A 57 -17.82 -34.17 -35.70
C ALA A 57 -18.25 -32.84 -35.09
N MET A 58 -19.47 -32.39 -35.37
CA MET A 58 -20.03 -31.15 -34.82
C MET A 58 -20.17 -31.22 -33.32
N GLY A 59 -20.63 -32.35 -32.74
CA GLY A 59 -20.68 -32.57 -31.30
C GLY A 59 -19.28 -32.51 -30.64
N MET A 60 -18.30 -33.13 -31.29
CA MET A 60 -16.90 -33.10 -30.80
C MET A 60 -16.30 -31.69 -30.82
N VAL A 61 -16.46 -30.96 -31.93
CA VAL A 61 -16.00 -29.58 -32.04
C VAL A 61 -16.69 -28.69 -31.01
N TRP A 62 -18.00 -28.83 -30.84
CA TRP A 62 -18.74 -28.07 -29.80
C TRP A 62 -18.23 -28.37 -28.39
N PHE A 63 -17.98 -29.63 -28.05
CA PHE A 63 -17.47 -30.03 -26.74
C PHE A 63 -16.07 -29.46 -26.48
N LEU A 64 -15.16 -29.56 -27.43
CA LEU A 64 -13.78 -29.08 -27.30
C LEU A 64 -13.71 -27.54 -27.32
N ALA A 65 -14.49 -26.87 -28.18
CA ALA A 65 -14.57 -25.42 -28.24
C ALA A 65 -15.13 -24.82 -26.95
N ARG A 66 -16.04 -25.55 -26.27
CA ARG A 66 -16.60 -25.12 -24.99
C ARG A 66 -15.50 -24.99 -23.91
N GLY A 67 -14.53 -25.90 -23.88
CA GLY A 67 -13.38 -25.85 -22.99
C GLY A 67 -12.52 -24.59 -23.19
N MET A 68 -12.34 -24.15 -24.44
CA MET A 68 -11.54 -22.98 -24.79
C MET A 68 -12.26 -21.66 -24.51
N THR A 69 -13.58 -21.60 -24.64
CA THR A 69 -14.36 -20.37 -24.46
C THR A 69 -14.83 -20.13 -23.02
N SER A 70 -14.88 -21.17 -22.18
CA SER A 70 -15.32 -21.06 -20.78
C SER A 70 -14.49 -20.06 -19.96
N PRO A 71 -13.14 -20.12 -19.99
CA PRO A 71 -12.31 -19.17 -19.23
C PRO A 71 -12.54 -17.71 -19.66
N LEU A 72 -12.71 -17.46 -20.95
CA LEU A 72 -13.00 -16.11 -21.46
C LEU A 72 -14.34 -15.56 -20.97
N ARG A 73 -15.35 -16.40 -20.89
CA ARG A 73 -16.66 -16.03 -20.30
C ARG A 73 -16.55 -15.79 -18.79
N GLU A 74 -15.76 -16.60 -18.11
CA GLU A 74 -15.48 -16.40 -16.68
C GLU A 74 -14.78 -15.08 -16.44
N MET A 75 -13.79 -14.69 -17.28
CA MET A 75 -13.11 -13.40 -17.21
C MET A 75 -14.09 -12.24 -17.47
N ALA A 76 -14.95 -12.33 -18.48
CA ALA A 76 -15.93 -11.30 -18.77
C ALA A 76 -16.92 -11.11 -17.61
N ALA A 77 -17.37 -12.21 -17.00
CA ALA A 77 -18.23 -12.15 -15.82
C ALA A 77 -17.51 -11.61 -14.59
N ALA A 78 -16.23 -11.99 -14.38
CA ALA A 78 -15.42 -11.47 -13.29
C ALA A 78 -15.14 -9.97 -13.46
N ALA A 79 -14.81 -9.51 -14.68
CA ALA A 79 -14.63 -8.10 -15.00
C ALA A 79 -15.90 -7.27 -14.71
N SER A 80 -17.08 -7.81 -15.04
CA SER A 80 -18.36 -7.15 -14.71
C SER A 80 -18.59 -7.02 -13.19
N GLU A 81 -18.19 -8.03 -12.40
CA GLU A 81 -18.26 -7.94 -10.94
C GLU A 81 -17.23 -6.96 -10.37
N MET A 82 -16.01 -6.93 -10.94
CA MET A 82 -14.98 -5.96 -10.56
C MET A 82 -15.42 -4.51 -10.80
N ALA A 83 -16.14 -4.25 -11.90
CA ALA A 83 -16.72 -2.94 -12.18
C ALA A 83 -17.75 -2.49 -11.13
N LYS A 84 -18.32 -3.43 -10.36
CA LYS A 84 -19.22 -3.17 -9.22
C LYS A 84 -18.49 -3.12 -7.87
N GLY A 85 -17.15 -3.19 -7.88
CA GLY A 85 -16.33 -3.19 -6.65
C GLY A 85 -16.13 -4.56 -6.01
N ASN A 86 -16.52 -5.66 -6.66
CA ASN A 86 -16.29 -7.00 -6.15
C ASN A 86 -15.02 -7.61 -6.76
N TYR A 87 -13.89 -7.43 -6.11
CA TYR A 87 -12.57 -7.90 -6.54
C TYR A 87 -12.23 -9.32 -6.06
N SER A 88 -13.14 -10.00 -5.35
CA SER A 88 -12.86 -11.30 -4.74
C SER A 88 -12.88 -12.46 -5.74
N ARG A 89 -13.53 -12.27 -6.90
CA ARG A 89 -13.69 -13.32 -7.91
C ARG A 89 -12.37 -13.61 -8.61
N ARG A 90 -12.04 -14.89 -8.73
CA ARG A 90 -10.86 -15.38 -9.46
C ARG A 90 -11.29 -16.25 -10.61
N VAL A 91 -10.50 -16.22 -11.68
CA VAL A 91 -10.68 -17.02 -12.89
C VAL A 91 -9.75 -18.22 -12.84
N SER A 92 -10.19 -19.37 -13.38
CA SER A 92 -9.36 -20.56 -13.46
C SER A 92 -8.18 -20.33 -14.40
N SER A 93 -6.96 -20.61 -13.93
CA SER A 93 -5.70 -20.42 -14.64
C SER A 93 -4.92 -21.72 -14.86
N SER A 94 -5.61 -22.86 -14.94
CA SER A 94 -5.00 -24.19 -15.07
C SER A 94 -4.35 -24.44 -16.43
N SER A 95 -4.78 -23.74 -17.48
CA SER A 95 -4.21 -23.89 -18.82
C SER A 95 -2.79 -23.27 -18.92
N ARG A 96 -1.93 -23.91 -19.72
CA ARG A 96 -0.56 -23.45 -20.01
C ARG A 96 -0.45 -22.64 -21.30
N ASP A 97 -1.56 -22.37 -21.97
CA ASP A 97 -1.64 -21.57 -23.19
C ASP A 97 -1.84 -20.08 -22.91
N GLU A 98 -2.03 -19.30 -23.96
CA GLU A 98 -2.24 -17.86 -23.95
C GLU A 98 -3.49 -17.46 -23.12
N VAL A 99 -4.51 -18.33 -23.03
CA VAL A 99 -5.70 -18.10 -22.19
C VAL A 99 -5.35 -18.24 -20.70
N GLY A 100 -4.53 -19.23 -20.36
CA GLY A 100 -4.05 -19.41 -19.00
C GLY A 100 -3.13 -18.27 -18.56
N GLU A 101 -2.30 -17.74 -19.46
CA GLU A 101 -1.47 -16.55 -19.18
C GLU A 101 -2.36 -15.33 -18.93
N LEU A 102 -3.34 -15.09 -19.76
CA LEU A 102 -4.31 -14.01 -19.59
C LEU A 102 -5.10 -14.16 -18.27
N ALA A 103 -5.48 -15.38 -17.89
CA ALA A 103 -6.16 -15.63 -16.62
C ALA A 103 -5.26 -15.32 -15.41
N ARG A 104 -3.97 -15.64 -15.49
CA ARG A 104 -3.00 -15.27 -14.42
C ARG A 104 -2.84 -13.77 -14.31
N ALA A 105 -2.61 -13.06 -15.42
CA ALA A 105 -2.51 -11.60 -15.45
C ALA A 105 -3.80 -10.93 -14.94
N PHE A 106 -4.97 -11.43 -15.31
CA PHE A 106 -6.26 -10.97 -14.79
C PHE A 106 -6.36 -11.15 -13.27
N ASN A 107 -5.98 -12.31 -12.75
CA ASN A 107 -6.02 -12.57 -11.31
C ASN A 107 -5.05 -11.69 -10.52
N GLN A 108 -3.88 -11.40 -11.10
CA GLN A 108 -2.92 -10.47 -10.51
C GLN A 108 -3.51 -9.05 -10.45
N MET A 109 -4.03 -8.53 -11.55
CA MET A 109 -4.70 -7.22 -11.57
C MET A 109 -5.87 -7.16 -10.57
N ALA A 110 -6.66 -8.23 -10.46
CA ALA A 110 -7.75 -8.32 -9.49
C ALA A 110 -7.25 -8.29 -8.04
N ALA A 111 -6.07 -8.85 -7.77
CA ALA A 111 -5.45 -8.80 -6.43
C ALA A 111 -4.95 -7.39 -6.11
N GLU A 112 -4.29 -6.73 -7.05
CA GLU A 112 -3.78 -5.36 -6.90
C GLU A 112 -4.93 -4.36 -6.68
N LEU A 113 -6.03 -4.47 -7.45
CA LEU A 113 -7.21 -3.64 -7.26
C LEU A 113 -7.90 -3.91 -5.92
N ALA A 114 -7.98 -5.17 -5.48
CA ALA A 114 -8.55 -5.52 -4.18
C ALA A 114 -7.75 -4.90 -3.03
N GLU A 115 -6.43 -4.93 -3.13
CA GLU A 115 -5.55 -4.33 -2.12
C GLU A 115 -5.65 -2.80 -2.11
N THR A 116 -5.64 -2.17 -3.28
CA THR A 116 -5.82 -0.71 -3.40
C THR A 116 -7.17 -0.26 -2.81
N ASP A 117 -8.25 -0.98 -3.09
CA ASP A 117 -9.58 -0.67 -2.54
C ASP A 117 -9.66 -0.92 -1.03
N ARG A 118 -8.98 -1.96 -0.53
CA ARG A 118 -8.84 -2.22 0.91
C ARG A 118 -8.14 -1.06 1.60
N VAL A 119 -6.96 -0.67 1.11
CA VAL A 119 -6.16 0.45 1.66
C VAL A 119 -6.98 1.74 1.67
N ARG A 120 -7.72 2.01 0.58
CA ARG A 120 -8.60 3.19 0.50
C ARG A 120 -9.73 3.17 1.53
N ARG A 121 -10.38 2.01 1.73
CA ARG A 121 -11.45 1.88 2.75
C ARG A 121 -10.90 2.03 4.15
N ASP A 122 -9.76 1.42 4.43
CA ASP A 122 -9.10 1.51 5.73
C ASP A 122 -8.67 2.97 6.01
N LEU A 123 -8.17 3.68 4.99
CA LEU A 123 -7.88 5.12 5.07
C LEU A 123 -9.12 5.92 5.50
N VAL A 124 -10.25 5.79 4.79
CA VAL A 124 -11.48 6.52 5.09
C VAL A 124 -12.02 6.19 6.50
N ALA A 125 -11.98 4.93 6.90
CA ALA A 125 -12.41 4.49 8.22
C ALA A 125 -11.53 5.09 9.32
N ASN A 126 -10.22 5.04 9.19
CA ASN A 126 -9.27 5.56 10.16
C ASN A 126 -9.34 7.08 10.26
N VAL A 127 -9.41 7.80 9.13
CA VAL A 127 -9.62 9.26 9.10
C VAL A 127 -10.90 9.63 9.84
N SER A 128 -11.99 8.93 9.56
CA SER A 128 -13.27 9.20 10.21
C SER A 128 -13.20 8.99 11.73
N HIS A 129 -12.44 7.99 12.17
CA HIS A 129 -12.24 7.72 13.59
C HIS A 129 -11.37 8.79 14.26
N GLU A 130 -10.22 9.15 13.64
CA GLU A 130 -9.30 10.15 14.18
C GLU A 130 -9.88 11.58 14.19
N LEU A 131 -10.81 11.91 13.28
CA LEU A 131 -11.55 13.17 13.30
C LEU A 131 -12.66 13.16 14.35
N ARG A 132 -13.38 12.04 14.53
CA ARG A 132 -14.54 11.98 15.44
C ARG A 132 -14.13 12.22 16.90
N THR A 133 -13.01 11.65 17.33
CA THR A 133 -12.56 11.74 18.74
C THR A 133 -12.38 13.18 19.21
N PRO A 134 -11.56 14.05 18.58
CA PRO A 134 -11.39 15.44 19.02
C PRO A 134 -12.67 16.27 18.81
N ILE A 135 -13.47 16.01 17.78
CA ILE A 135 -14.74 16.71 17.56
C ILE A 135 -15.70 16.41 18.71
N THR A 136 -15.86 15.14 19.10
CA THR A 136 -16.74 14.77 20.21
C THR A 136 -16.25 15.35 21.54
N ALA A 137 -14.94 15.39 21.77
CA ALA A 137 -14.38 16.03 22.97
C ALA A 137 -14.68 17.54 23.00
N LEU A 138 -14.51 18.24 21.88
CA LEU A 138 -14.85 19.66 21.75
C LEU A 138 -16.35 19.91 21.98
N GLN A 139 -17.22 19.08 21.39
CA GLN A 139 -18.66 19.18 21.55
C GLN A 139 -19.06 19.03 23.02
N ALA A 140 -18.54 18.02 23.70
CA ALA A 140 -18.87 17.78 25.13
C ALA A 140 -18.46 18.96 26.02
N VAL A 141 -17.27 19.56 25.78
CA VAL A 141 -16.83 20.75 26.52
C VAL A 141 -17.73 21.94 26.23
N LEU A 142 -18.07 22.19 24.96
CA LEU A 142 -18.95 23.28 24.55
C LEU A 142 -20.38 23.14 25.12
N GLU A 143 -20.94 21.92 25.09
CA GLU A 143 -22.25 21.61 25.65
C GLU A 143 -22.28 21.90 27.17
N ASN A 144 -21.25 21.45 27.92
CA ASN A 144 -21.14 21.74 29.35
C ASN A 144 -21.03 23.24 29.66
N LEU A 145 -20.34 24.02 28.82
CA LEU A 145 -20.27 25.48 28.95
C LEU A 145 -21.60 26.16 28.63
N VAL A 146 -22.34 25.72 27.60
CA VAL A 146 -23.63 26.25 27.19
C VAL A 146 -24.68 25.95 28.24
N ASP A 147 -24.67 24.74 28.81
CA ASP A 147 -25.62 24.30 29.83
C ASP A 147 -25.31 24.87 31.24
N GLY A 148 -24.21 25.62 31.38
CA GLY A 148 -23.77 26.20 32.64
C GLY A 148 -23.29 25.16 33.67
N VAL A 149 -22.96 23.94 33.22
CA VAL A 149 -22.43 22.86 34.07
C VAL A 149 -20.99 23.16 34.45
N THR A 150 -20.26 23.82 33.54
CA THR A 150 -18.86 24.20 33.72
C THR A 150 -18.70 25.71 33.51
N GLU A 151 -18.01 26.38 34.44
CA GLU A 151 -17.71 27.79 34.30
C GLU A 151 -16.58 28.02 33.25
N PRO A 152 -16.64 29.11 32.46
CA PRO A 152 -15.57 29.44 31.52
C PRO A 152 -14.22 29.66 32.26
N ASP A 153 -13.23 28.84 31.96
CA ASP A 153 -11.90 28.89 32.53
C ASP A 153 -10.85 28.95 31.39
N PRO A 154 -9.78 29.75 31.51
CA PRO A 154 -8.67 29.76 30.57
C PRO A 154 -8.10 28.37 30.24
N GLU A 155 -8.04 27.44 31.23
CA GLU A 155 -7.55 26.07 31.00
C GLU A 155 -8.46 25.28 30.06
N ILE A 156 -9.78 25.47 30.16
CA ILE A 156 -10.75 24.85 29.28
C ILE A 156 -10.56 25.34 27.84
N PHE A 157 -10.42 26.65 27.65
CA PHE A 157 -10.18 27.23 26.34
C PHE A 157 -8.83 26.77 25.75
N GLN A 158 -7.80 26.63 26.58
CA GLN A 158 -6.50 26.10 26.16
C GLN A 158 -6.62 24.63 25.70
N THR A 159 -7.40 23.82 26.44
CA THR A 159 -7.70 22.44 26.05
C THR A 159 -8.42 22.37 24.70
N MET A 160 -9.43 23.25 24.51
CA MET A 160 -10.14 23.34 23.23
C MET A 160 -9.22 23.75 22.09
N LEU A 161 -8.36 24.76 22.30
CA LEU A 161 -7.40 25.22 21.31
C LEU A 161 -6.46 24.09 20.88
N THR A 162 -5.94 23.32 21.85
CA THR A 162 -5.10 22.14 21.58
C THR A 162 -5.82 21.12 20.71
N GLN A 163 -7.12 20.88 20.90
CA GLN A 163 -7.89 19.97 20.05
C GLN A 163 -8.10 20.52 18.62
N VAL A 164 -8.31 21.83 18.49
CA VAL A 164 -8.44 22.49 17.17
C VAL A 164 -7.11 22.43 16.42
N GLU A 165 -6.00 22.69 17.06
CA GLU A 165 -4.66 22.58 16.48
C GLU A 165 -4.34 21.14 16.04
N ARG A 166 -4.74 20.14 16.86
CA ARG A 166 -4.64 18.72 16.50
C ARG A 166 -5.43 18.39 15.24
N LEU A 167 -6.67 18.88 15.12
CA LEU A 167 -7.49 18.74 13.91
C LEU A 167 -6.83 19.39 12.70
N GLY A 168 -6.28 20.61 12.86
CA GLY A 168 -5.55 21.30 11.81
C GLY A 168 -4.36 20.51 11.28
N ARG A 169 -3.55 19.94 12.21
CA ARG A 169 -2.42 19.04 11.84
C ARG A 169 -2.90 17.80 11.08
N LEU A 170 -3.96 17.15 11.53
CA LEU A 170 -4.52 15.97 10.86
C LEU A 170 -4.98 16.30 9.44
N VAL A 171 -5.69 17.41 9.25
CA VAL A 171 -6.15 17.86 7.92
C VAL A 171 -4.95 18.14 7.00
N LYS A 172 -3.91 18.81 7.52
CA LYS A 172 -2.68 19.06 6.74
C LYS A 172 -2.00 17.77 6.31
N GLN A 173 -1.84 16.80 7.23
CA GLN A 173 -1.27 15.49 6.92
C GLN A 173 -2.09 14.73 5.86
N LEU A 174 -3.43 14.82 5.88
CA LEU A 174 -4.30 14.21 4.88
C LEU A 174 -4.17 14.87 3.51
N LEU A 175 -4.08 16.20 3.47
CA LEU A 175 -3.85 16.93 2.21
C LEU A 175 -2.48 16.60 1.62
N ASP A 176 -1.44 16.52 2.46
CA ASP A 176 -0.12 16.08 2.02
C ASP A 176 -0.20 14.66 1.46
N LEU A 177 -0.80 13.71 2.18
CA LEU A 177 -0.99 12.34 1.71
C LEU A 177 -1.73 12.28 0.35
N SER A 178 -2.82 13.02 0.19
CA SER A 178 -3.58 13.07 -1.06
C SER A 178 -2.77 13.61 -2.25
N ARG A 179 -1.97 14.66 -2.02
CA ARG A 179 -1.07 15.21 -3.04
C ARG A 179 0.00 14.20 -3.44
N LEU A 180 0.48 13.42 -2.48
CA LEU A 180 1.49 12.40 -2.63
C LEU A 180 0.97 11.22 -3.50
N GLU A 181 -0.24 10.73 -3.22
CA GLU A 181 -0.87 9.65 -3.99
C GLU A 181 -1.14 10.03 -5.45
N SER A 182 -1.42 11.30 -5.71
CA SER A 182 -1.67 11.77 -7.08
C SER A 182 -0.41 11.83 -7.95
N GLY A 183 0.79 11.63 -7.39
CA GLY A 183 2.07 11.81 -8.10
C GLY A 183 2.29 13.25 -8.59
N ALA A 184 1.45 14.19 -8.12
CA ALA A 184 1.33 15.54 -8.67
C ALA A 184 2.35 16.53 -8.08
N VAL A 185 3.22 16.11 -7.18
CA VAL A 185 4.19 17.02 -6.56
C VAL A 185 5.58 16.77 -7.17
N PRO A 186 6.02 17.60 -8.11
CA PRO A 186 7.41 17.57 -8.54
C PRO A 186 8.29 17.98 -7.35
N LEU A 187 9.40 17.27 -7.13
CA LEU A 187 10.42 17.68 -6.17
C LEU A 187 11.16 18.91 -6.72
N GLU A 188 11.20 19.97 -5.94
CA GLU A 188 12.04 21.13 -6.21
C GLU A 188 13.46 20.89 -5.68
N ARG A 189 14.19 20.00 -6.37
CA ARG A 189 15.55 19.61 -5.95
C ARG A 189 16.52 20.76 -6.09
N THR A 190 17.23 21.03 -5.01
CA THR A 190 18.32 22.01 -4.91
C THR A 190 19.39 21.50 -3.98
N GLU A 191 20.61 21.98 -4.14
CA GLU A 191 21.64 21.77 -3.13
C GLU A 191 21.37 22.69 -1.95
N PHE A 192 21.31 22.16 -0.74
CA PHE A 192 21.06 22.92 0.48
C PHE A 192 22.00 22.51 1.61
N ARG A 193 22.24 23.44 2.55
CA ARG A 193 23.03 23.16 3.76
C ARG A 193 22.16 22.43 4.79
N VAL A 194 22.71 21.33 5.31
CA VAL A 194 21.98 20.44 6.23
C VAL A 194 21.83 21.05 7.63
N GLU A 195 22.89 21.67 8.17
CA GLU A 195 22.90 22.22 9.53
C GLU A 195 21.81 23.28 9.79
N PRO A 196 21.58 24.29 8.92
CA PRO A 196 20.51 25.26 9.12
C PRO A 196 19.12 24.63 9.12
N LEU A 197 18.87 23.64 8.25
CA LEU A 197 17.62 22.93 8.16
C LEU A 197 17.32 22.15 9.45
N LEU A 198 18.30 21.37 9.95
CA LEU A 198 18.13 20.60 11.18
C LEU A 198 17.96 21.52 12.39
N THR A 199 18.74 22.60 12.47
CA THR A 199 18.63 23.59 13.54
C THR A 199 17.26 24.24 13.57
N HIS A 200 16.68 24.53 12.40
CA HIS A 200 15.33 25.09 12.29
C HIS A 200 14.28 24.10 12.81
N ALA A 201 14.30 22.85 12.34
CA ALA A 201 13.37 21.82 12.79
C ALA A 201 13.44 21.57 14.31
N VAL A 202 14.65 21.54 14.87
CA VAL A 202 14.84 21.38 16.33
C VAL A 202 14.29 22.56 17.10
N ARG A 203 14.51 23.80 16.65
CA ARG A 203 13.96 25.01 17.32
C ARG A 203 12.43 25.00 17.33
N GLU A 204 11.80 24.64 16.23
CA GLU A 204 10.34 24.53 16.16
C GLU A 204 9.83 23.50 17.19
N GLN A 205 10.48 22.33 17.28
CA GLN A 205 10.05 21.28 18.19
C GLN A 205 10.26 21.66 19.67
N GLN A 206 11.36 22.34 20.01
CA GLN A 206 11.63 22.79 21.39
C GLN A 206 10.60 23.79 21.93
N LEU A 207 10.01 24.60 21.06
CA LEU A 207 8.95 25.54 21.45
C LEU A 207 7.67 24.81 21.88
N HIS A 208 7.42 23.62 21.37
CA HIS A 208 6.19 22.85 21.63
C HIS A 208 6.33 21.90 22.84
N VAL A 209 7.54 21.38 23.12
CA VAL A 209 7.78 20.40 24.21
C VAL A 209 9.07 20.74 24.96
N PRO A 210 9.04 21.71 25.88
CA PRO A 210 10.24 22.15 26.63
C PRO A 210 10.79 21.11 27.60
N GLU A 211 10.04 20.04 27.90
CA GLU A 211 10.41 19.01 28.88
C GLU A 211 11.39 17.95 28.33
N VAL A 212 11.64 17.93 27.04
CA VAL A 212 12.59 17.02 26.37
C VAL A 212 13.71 17.87 25.75
N ALA A 213 14.95 17.57 26.09
CA ALA A 213 16.08 18.26 25.51
C ALA A 213 16.35 17.74 24.09
N VAL A 214 16.41 18.64 23.11
CA VAL A 214 16.71 18.27 21.72
C VAL A 214 18.01 18.93 21.30
N SER A 215 18.94 18.16 20.72
CA SER A 215 20.24 18.64 20.26
C SER A 215 20.52 18.30 18.80
N VAL A 216 21.41 19.08 18.15
CA VAL A 216 21.86 18.86 16.76
C VAL A 216 23.37 18.66 16.77
N SER A 217 23.84 17.66 16.03
CA SER A 217 25.25 17.40 15.79
C SER A 217 25.46 17.12 14.29
N VAL A 218 26.30 17.90 13.64
CA VAL A 218 26.63 17.76 12.21
C VAL A 218 28.13 17.62 12.05
N ASP A 219 28.57 16.60 11.31
CA ASP A 219 30.00 16.30 11.11
C ASP A 219 30.79 17.49 10.55
N SER A 220 30.16 18.28 9.66
CA SER A 220 30.77 19.48 9.08
C SER A 220 29.72 20.56 8.89
N PRO A 221 30.01 21.82 9.31
CA PRO A 221 29.10 22.94 9.06
C PRO A 221 28.77 23.18 7.57
N ASP A 222 29.66 22.72 6.68
CA ASP A 222 29.51 22.86 5.22
C ASP A 222 28.88 21.60 4.58
N LEU A 223 28.28 20.71 5.39
CA LEU A 223 27.57 19.54 4.88
C LEU A 223 26.37 19.98 4.03
N THR A 224 26.38 19.60 2.75
CA THR A 224 25.27 19.83 1.82
C THR A 224 24.62 18.51 1.40
N ALA A 225 23.33 18.57 1.11
CA ALA A 225 22.55 17.50 0.54
C ALA A 225 21.84 17.99 -0.74
N ASP A 226 21.52 17.06 -1.65
CA ASP A 226 20.73 17.32 -2.86
C ASP A 226 19.30 16.81 -2.65
N GLY A 227 18.31 17.67 -2.78
CA GLY A 227 16.92 17.32 -2.58
C GLY A 227 16.02 18.55 -2.46
N ASP A 228 14.79 18.32 -2.10
CA ASP A 228 13.82 19.37 -1.80
C ASP A 228 13.91 19.71 -0.31
N PRO A 229 14.42 20.90 0.07
CA PRO A 229 14.69 21.24 1.48
C PRO A 229 13.40 21.32 2.30
N GLU A 230 12.26 21.73 1.73
CA GLU A 230 10.98 21.78 2.46
C GLU A 230 10.49 20.37 2.78
N ARG A 231 10.64 19.44 1.84
CA ARG A 231 10.29 18.04 2.04
C ARG A 231 11.21 17.34 3.02
N VAL A 232 12.52 17.57 2.93
CA VAL A 232 13.48 17.02 3.91
C VAL A 232 13.21 17.58 5.30
N HIS A 233 12.91 18.88 5.41
CA HIS A 233 12.48 19.48 6.68
C HIS A 233 11.23 18.77 7.24
N GLN A 234 10.23 18.46 6.40
CA GLN A 234 9.03 17.73 6.79
C GLN A 234 9.34 16.31 7.30
N VAL A 235 10.31 15.61 6.67
CA VAL A 235 10.81 14.31 7.17
C VAL A 235 11.35 14.46 8.58
N VAL A 236 12.30 15.40 8.77
CA VAL A 236 12.95 15.62 10.06
C VAL A 236 11.94 16.03 11.14
N ALA A 237 10.99 16.90 10.81
CA ALA A 237 9.93 17.32 11.73
C ALA A 237 9.05 16.14 12.17
N ASN A 238 8.65 15.27 11.24
CA ASN A 238 7.87 14.06 11.56
C ASN A 238 8.65 13.08 12.46
N LEU A 239 9.94 12.90 12.21
CA LEU A 239 10.79 12.03 13.03
C LEU A 239 11.02 12.63 14.42
N LEU A 240 11.26 13.93 14.51
CA LEU A 240 11.42 14.65 15.79
C LEU A 240 10.13 14.60 16.62
N GLU A 241 8.97 14.87 16.01
CA GLU A 241 7.68 14.78 16.72
C GLU A 241 7.49 13.38 17.30
N ASN A 242 7.83 12.34 16.53
CA ASN A 242 7.74 10.96 17.01
C ASN A 242 8.73 10.67 18.14
N ALA A 243 9.99 11.06 17.99
CA ALA A 243 11.06 10.87 18.96
C ALA A 243 10.74 11.55 20.30
N VAL A 244 10.34 12.82 20.28
CA VAL A 244 9.97 13.59 21.47
C VAL A 244 8.76 13.00 22.18
N ARG A 245 7.76 12.56 21.43
CA ARG A 245 6.54 11.92 21.99
C ARG A 245 6.85 10.65 22.76
N HIS A 246 7.81 9.85 22.29
CA HIS A 246 8.15 8.56 22.90
C HIS A 246 9.28 8.65 23.94
N THR A 247 9.99 9.78 24.01
CA THR A 247 11.03 10.05 25.02
C THR A 247 10.38 10.38 26.37
N PRO A 248 10.82 9.76 27.49
CA PRO A 248 10.36 10.12 28.82
C PRO A 248 10.64 11.59 29.13
N ARG A 249 9.88 12.19 30.05
CA ARG A 249 10.13 13.54 30.57
C ARG A 249 11.54 13.65 31.15
N GLY A 250 12.28 14.68 30.75
CA GLY A 250 13.67 14.86 31.12
C GLY A 250 14.68 14.04 30.32
N GLY A 251 14.21 13.25 29.36
CA GLY A 251 15.09 12.53 28.44
C GLY A 251 15.61 13.43 27.31
N THR A 252 16.41 12.84 26.41
CA THR A 252 17.10 13.55 25.33
C THR A 252 16.76 12.95 23.96
N VAL A 253 16.63 13.84 22.97
CA VAL A 253 16.58 13.51 21.55
C VAL A 253 17.76 14.15 20.85
N GLU A 254 18.47 13.41 20.05
CA GLU A 254 19.61 13.92 19.30
C GLU A 254 19.37 13.75 17.79
N VAL A 255 19.62 14.82 17.03
CA VAL A 255 19.63 14.77 15.57
C VAL A 255 21.08 14.81 15.11
N ARG A 256 21.50 13.83 14.34
CA ARG A 256 22.83 13.77 13.75
C ARG A 256 22.77 13.83 12.24
N ALA A 257 23.77 14.46 11.63
CA ALA A 257 23.96 14.36 10.19
C ALA A 257 25.44 14.12 9.86
N GLN A 258 25.67 13.19 8.95
CA GLN A 258 27.03 12.82 8.53
C GLN A 258 27.11 12.60 7.02
N ARG A 259 28.29 12.86 6.46
CA ARG A 259 28.57 12.62 5.06
C ARG A 259 28.75 11.12 4.80
N ARG A 260 28.19 10.65 3.70
CA ARG A 260 28.48 9.32 3.15
C ARG A 260 29.16 9.44 1.78
N VAL A 261 29.66 8.31 1.29
CA VAL A 261 30.28 8.24 -0.06
C VAL A 261 29.28 8.59 -1.15
N ASP A 262 28.02 8.22 -0.94
CA ASP A 262 26.90 8.29 -1.90
C ASP A 262 25.80 9.30 -1.48
N GLY A 263 26.06 10.15 -0.47
CA GLY A 263 25.06 11.13 -0.02
C GLY A 263 25.24 11.62 1.41
N VAL A 264 24.12 11.81 2.09
CA VAL A 264 24.04 12.25 3.47
C VAL A 264 23.14 11.30 4.27
N THR A 265 23.58 10.92 5.47
CA THR A 265 22.75 10.26 6.47
C THR A 265 22.30 11.28 7.51
N ILE A 266 20.98 11.30 7.79
CA ILE A 266 20.38 12.03 8.90
C ILE A 266 19.81 11.00 9.88
N GLU A 267 20.11 11.14 11.15
CA GLU A 267 19.70 10.24 12.21
C GLU A 267 18.94 11.00 13.28
N VAL A 268 17.87 10.43 13.78
CA VAL A 268 17.13 10.93 14.94
C VAL A 268 17.16 9.84 16.00
N LEU A 269 17.78 10.15 17.15
CA LEU A 269 18.00 9.23 18.26
C LEU A 269 17.14 9.65 19.44
N ASP A 270 16.31 8.74 19.95
CA ASP A 270 15.46 8.95 21.12
C ASP A 270 15.84 8.01 22.27
N GLU A 271 15.33 8.32 23.47
CA GLU A 271 15.46 7.48 24.68
C GLU A 271 14.12 6.82 25.06
N GLY A 272 13.30 6.55 24.07
CA GLY A 272 12.02 5.87 24.22
C GLY A 272 12.15 4.36 24.48
N PRO A 273 11.03 3.64 24.43
CA PRO A 273 11.01 2.19 24.61
C PRO A 273 11.63 1.42 23.45
N GLY A 274 11.99 2.09 22.35
CA GLY A 274 12.41 1.45 21.10
C GLY A 274 11.24 0.88 20.30
N ILE A 275 11.58 0.18 19.22
CA ILE A 275 10.60 -0.47 18.32
C ILE A 275 10.81 -1.98 18.43
N ALA A 276 9.73 -2.72 18.60
CA ALA A 276 9.78 -4.18 18.60
C ALA A 276 10.05 -4.69 17.17
N GLU A 277 10.86 -5.74 17.05
CA GLU A 277 11.23 -6.33 15.75
C GLU A 277 9.99 -6.70 14.89
N ALA A 278 8.91 -7.15 15.52
CA ALA A 278 7.64 -7.45 14.84
C ALA A 278 6.95 -6.22 14.25
N ASP A 279 7.27 -5.03 14.74
CA ASP A 279 6.65 -3.76 14.33
C ASP A 279 7.50 -2.98 13.33
N GLU A 280 8.81 -3.28 13.20
CA GLU A 280 9.75 -2.52 12.36
C GLU A 280 9.29 -2.32 10.92
N ALA A 281 8.75 -3.37 10.29
CA ALA A 281 8.23 -3.30 8.93
C ALA A 281 6.89 -2.53 8.84
N ARG A 282 6.17 -2.40 9.97
CA ARG A 282 4.81 -1.88 10.01
C ARG A 282 4.70 -0.44 10.47
N ILE A 283 5.73 0.09 11.13
CA ILE A 283 5.70 1.48 11.63
C ILE A 283 5.53 2.52 10.53
N PHE A 284 5.82 2.17 9.29
CA PHE A 284 5.63 3.00 8.10
C PHE A 284 4.27 2.79 7.41
N GLU A 285 3.48 1.80 7.86
CA GLU A 285 2.10 1.65 7.40
C GLU A 285 1.25 2.84 7.85
N ARG A 286 0.36 3.31 7.02
CA ARG A 286 -0.55 4.44 7.33
C ARG A 286 -1.45 4.08 8.50
N PHE A 287 -1.60 5.00 9.47
CA PHE A 287 -2.39 4.84 10.70
C PHE A 287 -1.94 3.69 11.60
N TYR A 288 -0.77 3.12 11.32
CA TYR A 288 -0.22 2.11 12.21
C TYR A 288 0.21 2.74 13.54
N ARG A 289 -0.14 2.07 14.63
CA ARG A 289 0.29 2.40 15.99
C ARG A 289 0.57 1.09 16.72
N ALA A 290 1.72 0.97 17.33
CA ALA A 290 2.05 -0.16 18.19
C ALA A 290 1.05 -0.23 19.37
N ASP A 291 0.75 -1.43 19.88
CA ASP A 291 -0.27 -1.61 20.91
C ASP A 291 0.03 -0.82 22.20
N SER A 292 1.29 -0.64 22.54
CA SER A 292 1.75 0.21 23.65
C SER A 292 1.40 1.71 23.46
N ALA A 293 1.33 2.19 22.23
CA ALA A 293 1.01 3.58 21.90
C ALA A 293 -0.50 3.84 21.76
N ARG A 294 -1.34 2.80 21.69
CA ARG A 294 -2.81 2.94 21.61
C ARG A 294 -3.44 3.43 22.92
N ALA A 295 -2.79 3.20 24.04
CA ALA A 295 -3.28 3.60 25.36
C ALA A 295 -3.07 5.11 25.66
N SER A 296 -2.25 5.84 24.89
CA SER A 296 -2.01 7.26 25.11
C SER A 296 -3.02 8.12 24.37
N THR A 297 -3.69 9.00 25.11
CA THR A 297 -4.69 9.97 24.58
C THR A 297 -4.05 11.01 23.65
N ASP A 298 -2.73 11.21 23.74
CA ASP A 298 -1.94 12.18 22.96
C ASP A 298 -1.28 11.58 21.71
N GLY A 299 -1.69 10.38 21.31
CA GLY A 299 -1.14 9.70 20.15
C GLY A 299 -1.44 10.44 18.83
N GLY A 300 -0.42 10.61 17.97
CA GLY A 300 -0.59 11.11 16.61
C GLY A 300 -1.39 10.15 15.74
N ALA A 301 -1.84 10.63 14.59
CA ALA A 301 -2.68 9.88 13.63
C ALA A 301 -1.99 8.67 12.97
N GLY A 302 -0.70 8.41 13.23
CA GLY A 302 0.05 7.33 12.58
C GLY A 302 0.35 7.60 11.09
N LEU A 303 0.37 8.87 10.69
CA LEU A 303 0.67 9.28 9.31
C LEU A 303 2.11 9.81 9.14
N GLY A 304 2.72 10.31 10.21
CA GLY A 304 4.01 11.02 10.12
C GLY A 304 5.13 10.15 9.54
N LEU A 305 5.31 8.91 10.02
CA LEU A 305 6.34 7.99 9.51
C LEU A 305 6.05 7.54 8.08
N ALA A 306 4.80 7.29 7.72
CA ALA A 306 4.40 6.96 6.36
C ALA A 306 4.71 8.10 5.38
N ILE A 307 4.45 9.36 5.77
CA ILE A 307 4.80 10.55 4.98
C ILE A 307 6.33 10.68 4.88
N ALA A 308 7.06 10.46 5.98
CA ALA A 308 8.51 10.53 5.98
C ALA A 308 9.13 9.51 5.02
N GLN A 309 8.71 8.24 5.09
CA GLN A 309 9.18 7.19 4.18
C GLN A 309 8.92 7.58 2.73
N TRP A 310 7.68 7.99 2.42
CA TRP A 310 7.32 8.34 1.06
C TRP A 310 8.17 9.52 0.51
N ILE A 311 8.42 10.57 1.32
CA ILE A 311 9.28 11.67 0.90
C ILE A 311 10.72 11.18 0.63
N VAL A 312 11.23 10.30 1.47
CA VAL A 312 12.57 9.71 1.32
C VAL A 312 12.62 8.85 0.05
N ASP A 313 11.60 8.04 -0.22
CA ASP A 313 11.49 7.23 -1.45
C ASP A 313 11.48 8.12 -2.71
N LEU A 314 10.77 9.26 -2.69
CA LEU A 314 10.79 10.24 -3.80
C LEU A 314 12.18 10.81 -4.05
N HIS A 315 13.00 10.93 -3.01
CA HIS A 315 14.38 11.36 -3.14
C HIS A 315 15.30 10.23 -3.61
N GLY A 316 14.79 8.99 -3.74
CA GLY A 316 15.58 7.78 -4.06
C GLY A 316 16.42 7.33 -2.87
N GLY A 317 16.03 7.74 -1.67
CA GLY A 317 16.69 7.42 -0.40
C GLY A 317 16.13 6.16 0.28
N ASP A 318 16.51 5.97 1.52
CA ASP A 318 16.07 4.88 2.38
C ASP A 318 15.86 5.40 3.81
N ILE A 319 14.84 4.87 4.50
CA ILE A 319 14.55 5.16 5.90
C ILE A 319 14.26 3.86 6.64
N HIS A 320 14.93 3.65 7.77
CA HIS A 320 14.73 2.48 8.61
C HIS A 320 15.01 2.77 10.08
N PRO A 321 14.39 1.99 11.00
CA PRO A 321 14.71 2.05 12.42
C PRO A 321 15.92 1.16 12.74
N GLU A 322 16.70 1.57 13.73
CA GLU A 322 17.72 0.76 14.39
C GLU A 322 17.54 0.83 15.91
N ARG A 323 18.03 -0.19 16.62
CA ARG A 323 18.06 -0.15 18.09
C ARG A 323 19.15 0.81 18.57
N ARG A 324 18.83 1.59 19.60
CA ARG A 324 19.79 2.40 20.34
C ARG A 324 20.14 1.72 21.66
N ASP A 325 21.42 1.54 21.95
CA ASP A 325 21.87 1.06 23.24
C ASP A 325 21.99 2.21 24.26
N PRO A 326 21.59 2.01 25.56
CA PRO A 326 20.99 0.79 26.14
C PRO A 326 19.49 0.68 25.89
N HIS A 327 18.79 1.72 25.49
CA HIS A 327 17.37 1.77 25.15
C HIS A 327 17.09 2.94 24.21
N GLY A 328 15.98 2.87 23.47
CA GLY A 328 15.57 3.90 22.53
C GLY A 328 15.51 3.39 21.07
N CYS A 329 15.22 4.32 20.19
CA CYS A 329 15.23 4.12 18.76
C CYS A 329 16.23 5.08 18.08
N ARG A 330 16.82 4.64 17.00
CA ARG A 330 17.59 5.44 16.06
C ARG A 330 16.92 5.32 14.69
N MET A 331 16.25 6.37 14.26
CA MET A 331 15.70 6.46 12.92
C MET A 331 16.78 6.96 11.97
N VAL A 332 17.09 6.18 10.95
CA VAL A 332 18.15 6.46 9.96
C VAL A 332 17.53 6.84 8.64
N VAL A 333 17.89 7.97 8.08
CA VAL A 333 17.48 8.47 6.76
C VAL A 333 18.72 8.63 5.90
N ASN A 334 18.77 7.95 4.78
CA ASN A 334 19.82 8.05 3.79
C ASN A 334 19.32 8.81 2.55
N LEU A 335 19.89 9.96 2.27
CA LEU A 335 19.59 10.76 1.07
C LEU A 335 20.75 10.63 0.09
N PRO A 336 20.55 10.07 -1.11
CA PRO A 336 21.60 9.92 -2.10
C PRO A 336 21.94 11.27 -2.74
N THR A 337 23.22 11.45 -3.11
CA THR A 337 23.63 12.50 -4.05
C THR A 337 23.26 12.05 -5.45
N VAL A 338 22.49 12.83 -6.19
CA VAL A 338 22.23 12.54 -7.59
C VAL A 338 23.48 12.86 -8.37
N THR A 339 24.17 11.81 -8.80
CA THR A 339 25.25 11.97 -9.80
C THR A 339 24.57 12.33 -11.13
N THR A 340 24.74 13.59 -11.56
CA THR A 340 24.28 14.11 -12.87
C THR A 340 24.98 13.39 -14.01
#